data_b1592903e913c64838f59121a6ebe041
#
_entry.id   b1592903e913c64838f59121a6ebe041
#
_cell.length_a   1.000
_cell.length_b   1.000
_cell.length_c   1.000
_cell.angle_alpha   90.00
_cell.angle_beta   90.00
_cell.angle_gamma   90.00
#
_symmetry.space_group_name_H-M   'P 1'
#
loop_
_entity.id
_entity.type
_entity.pdbx_description
1 polymer ?
#
loop_
_entity_poly.entity_id
_entity_poly.type
_entity_poly.pdbx_seq_one_letter_code
_entity_poly.pdbx_strand_id
1 'polypeptide(L)'
;MLKKLTRMHRAYWLLLVAVAALFTQSAYVFSGKDDESSSIKRWKKGAGWGWIWGEEDEVGSLNAMTPESVSSAMKIATRGNVYDLGITYSRRSFKWPGHSPGEIMSYRSPEGEKRQLDHDFIAPDVNKIATGWHSCALFINDNVATQIDGLGHITAGDDHHWYNGFREGDWGGDFGLRKCDATTIPPIVARGVMLDVAGLKGVDQLDAHYAITPEDVEAVLKRQKTKLMPGDVVLFRTGTLRHWGDDGSNVDVLKKYDTAGITLETAKLLVEQYGAMLIGSDTSGLEVAPAPEGSPTFIPVHNYLLVEQGVHIGEFHYLEDLARDKVYEFCYMATVNKIAGTTAGFTLRPIAIR
;
A
#
# COMPACT_ATOMS: atom_id res chain seq x y z
N MET A 1 -56.85 -19.17 -20.27
CA MET A 1 -55.89 -18.09 -20.57
C MET A 1 -55.50 -17.28 -19.33
N LEU A 2 -56.40 -17.00 -18.38
CA LEU A 2 -56.11 -16.22 -17.15
C LEU A 2 -55.14 -16.86 -16.17
N LYS A 3 -55.06 -18.20 -16.04
CA LYS A 3 -54.14 -18.91 -15.11
C LYS A 3 -52.66 -18.88 -15.52
N LYS A 4 -52.32 -18.55 -16.79
CA LYS A 4 -50.93 -18.40 -17.26
C LYS A 4 -50.38 -17.02 -16.97
N LEU A 5 -51.21 -15.97 -16.97
CA LEU A 5 -50.77 -14.60 -16.66
C LEU A 5 -50.41 -14.41 -15.19
N THR A 6 -51.13 -15.03 -14.28
CA THR A 6 -50.84 -14.93 -12.83
C THR A 6 -49.54 -15.64 -12.43
N ARG A 7 -49.13 -16.71 -13.16
CA ARG A 7 -47.87 -17.38 -12.93
C ARG A 7 -46.64 -16.57 -13.44
N MET A 8 -46.80 -15.86 -14.56
CA MET A 8 -45.74 -14.99 -15.09
C MET A 8 -45.51 -13.78 -14.19
N HIS A 9 -46.55 -13.15 -13.65
CA HIS A 9 -46.37 -12.01 -12.73
C HIS A 9 -45.70 -12.40 -11.42
N ARG A 10 -45.99 -13.59 -10.88
CA ARG A 10 -45.25 -14.09 -9.68
C ARG A 10 -43.80 -14.39 -9.96
N ALA A 11 -43.45 -14.90 -11.13
CA ALA A 11 -42.06 -15.13 -11.50
C ALA A 11 -41.29 -13.81 -11.70
N TYR A 12 -41.91 -12.78 -12.27
CA TYR A 12 -41.32 -11.44 -12.40
C TYR A 12 -41.09 -10.75 -11.05
N TRP A 13 -42.02 -10.88 -10.11
CA TRP A 13 -41.89 -10.35 -8.76
C TRP A 13 -40.76 -11.06 -7.96
N LEU A 14 -40.64 -12.35 -8.11
CA LEU A 14 -39.55 -13.12 -7.48
C LEU A 14 -38.21 -12.80 -8.11
N LEU A 15 -38.14 -12.53 -9.41
CA LEU A 15 -36.90 -12.09 -10.08
C LEU A 15 -36.52 -10.66 -9.66
N LEU A 16 -37.47 -9.75 -9.53
CA LEU A 16 -37.21 -8.38 -9.06
C LEU A 16 -36.78 -8.34 -7.59
N VAL A 17 -37.33 -9.19 -6.74
CA VAL A 17 -36.90 -9.31 -5.34
C VAL A 17 -35.49 -9.96 -5.23
N ALA A 18 -35.18 -10.93 -6.08
CA ALA A 18 -33.85 -11.54 -6.13
C ALA A 18 -32.79 -10.58 -6.68
N VAL A 19 -33.14 -9.76 -7.68
CA VAL A 19 -32.24 -8.72 -8.23
C VAL A 19 -32.06 -7.59 -7.21
N ALA A 20 -33.10 -7.17 -6.49
CA ALA A 20 -32.98 -6.19 -5.41
C ALA A 20 -32.13 -6.73 -4.25
N ALA A 21 -32.21 -8.01 -3.91
CA ALA A 21 -31.38 -8.63 -2.90
C ALA A 21 -29.90 -8.76 -3.33
N LEU A 22 -29.63 -8.91 -4.63
CA LEU A 22 -28.26 -8.93 -5.18
C LEU A 22 -27.64 -7.53 -5.24
N PHE A 23 -28.44 -6.48 -5.42
CA PHE A 23 -27.95 -5.09 -5.37
C PHE A 23 -27.74 -4.57 -3.93
N THR A 24 -28.38 -5.15 -2.93
CA THR A 24 -28.14 -4.79 -1.52
C THR A 24 -26.90 -5.43 -0.93
N GLN A 25 -26.29 -6.43 -1.57
CA GLN A 25 -25.00 -7.00 -1.13
C GLN A 25 -23.77 -6.28 -1.71
N SER A 26 -23.94 -5.33 -2.62
CA SER A 26 -22.80 -4.56 -3.18
C SER A 26 -22.66 -3.16 -2.59
N ALA A 27 -23.56 -2.73 -1.71
CA ALA A 27 -23.34 -1.60 -0.85
C ALA A 27 -22.74 -2.13 0.48
N TYR A 28 -21.42 -2.36 0.53
CA TYR A 28 -20.72 -2.19 1.77
C TYR A 28 -20.81 -0.71 2.14
N VAL A 29 -21.98 -0.31 2.57
CA VAL A 29 -22.15 0.79 3.47
C VAL A 29 -21.28 0.42 4.67
N PHE A 30 -20.33 1.27 5.00
CA PHE A 30 -19.79 1.38 6.35
C PHE A 30 -21.01 1.66 7.26
N SER A 31 -21.73 0.61 7.63
CA SER A 31 -22.67 0.63 8.73
C SER A 31 -21.82 0.60 9.97
N GLY A 32 -21.33 1.77 10.37
CA GLY A 32 -20.89 1.96 11.72
C GLY A 32 -22.05 1.48 12.61
N LYS A 33 -21.82 0.47 13.43
CA LYS A 33 -22.65 0.27 14.61
C LYS A 33 -22.55 1.59 15.36
N ASP A 34 -23.68 2.28 15.44
CA ASP A 34 -23.85 3.39 16.34
C ASP A 34 -23.47 2.93 17.74
N ASP A 35 -22.59 3.70 18.32
CA ASP A 35 -22.24 3.90 19.71
C ASP A 35 -20.81 3.51 20.10
N GLU A 36 -20.02 4.48 20.09
CA GLU A 36 -19.06 4.97 21.07
C GLU A 36 -18.14 5.98 20.41
N SER A 37 -18.26 7.22 20.84
CA SER A 37 -17.43 8.40 20.56
C SER A 37 -16.42 8.29 19.41
N SER A 38 -16.41 9.21 18.51
CA SER A 38 -15.53 9.46 17.35
C SER A 38 -14.01 9.49 17.64
N SER A 39 -13.53 8.77 18.65
CA SER A 39 -12.12 8.61 18.90
C SER A 39 -11.57 7.47 18.06
N ILE A 40 -10.58 7.77 17.22
CA ILE A 40 -9.74 6.80 16.55
C ILE A 40 -9.28 5.79 17.61
N LYS A 41 -9.57 4.49 17.37
CA LYS A 41 -9.13 3.43 18.28
C LYS A 41 -7.60 3.43 18.31
N ARG A 42 -7.05 3.55 19.52
CA ARG A 42 -5.60 3.49 19.72
C ARG A 42 -5.16 2.07 19.97
N TRP A 43 -3.93 1.76 19.58
CA TRP A 43 -3.30 0.50 19.88
C TRP A 43 -3.33 0.20 21.40
N LYS A 44 -3.56 -1.07 21.75
CA LYS A 44 -3.53 -1.55 23.14
C LYS A 44 -2.73 -2.83 23.19
N LYS A 45 -1.63 -2.83 23.95
CA LYS A 45 -0.74 -3.97 24.09
C LYS A 45 -1.43 -5.19 24.71
N GLY A 46 -1.11 -6.37 24.22
CA GLY A 46 -1.40 -7.65 24.88
C GLY A 46 -2.80 -8.20 24.69
N ALA A 47 -3.51 -7.76 23.66
CA ALA A 47 -4.84 -8.28 23.37
C ALA A 47 -4.86 -9.51 22.44
N GLY A 48 -3.74 -9.89 21.82
CA GLY A 48 -3.64 -11.05 20.90
C GLY A 48 -3.99 -10.72 19.45
N TRP A 49 -4.20 -11.75 18.65
CA TRP A 49 -4.48 -11.63 17.22
C TRP A 49 -5.82 -10.92 16.97
N GLY A 50 -5.83 -9.94 16.09
CA GLY A 50 -7.04 -9.21 15.71
C GLY A 50 -7.79 -8.51 16.83
N TRP A 51 -7.21 -8.41 17.97
CA TRP A 51 -7.80 -7.98 19.22
C TRP A 51 -8.30 -6.54 19.26
N ILE A 52 -7.78 -5.67 18.38
CA ILE A 52 -8.26 -4.27 18.27
C ILE A 52 -9.49 -4.22 17.38
N TRP A 53 -9.43 -4.93 16.24
CA TRP A 53 -10.40 -4.82 15.15
C TRP A 53 -11.27 -6.08 15.00
N GLY A 54 -10.98 -7.13 15.75
CA GLY A 54 -11.68 -8.42 15.73
C GLY A 54 -10.85 -9.54 15.10
N GLU A 55 -11.21 -10.78 15.43
CA GLU A 55 -10.46 -11.97 15.01
C GLU A 55 -10.48 -12.21 13.50
N GLU A 56 -11.53 -11.77 12.82
CA GLU A 56 -11.69 -11.92 11.36
C GLU A 56 -11.25 -10.70 10.59
N ASP A 57 -10.64 -9.71 11.25
CA ASP A 57 -10.18 -8.50 10.58
C ASP A 57 -9.01 -8.78 9.64
N GLU A 58 -9.09 -8.22 8.45
CA GLU A 58 -8.07 -8.32 7.39
C GLU A 58 -7.51 -6.96 6.97
N VAL A 59 -7.94 -5.88 7.63
CA VAL A 59 -7.64 -4.48 7.25
C VAL A 59 -6.60 -3.86 8.17
N GLY A 60 -6.53 -4.30 9.41
CA GLY A 60 -5.58 -3.82 10.41
C GLY A 60 -5.79 -2.35 10.79
N SER A 61 -4.70 -1.64 10.97
CA SER A 61 -4.69 -0.24 11.42
C SER A 61 -5.40 0.74 10.47
N LEU A 62 -5.59 0.39 9.20
CA LEU A 62 -6.36 1.20 8.25
C LEU A 62 -7.85 1.31 8.63
N ASN A 63 -8.35 0.47 9.54
CA ASN A 63 -9.65 0.66 10.19
C ASN A 63 -9.74 1.95 11.04
N ALA A 64 -8.61 2.59 11.34
CA ALA A 64 -8.59 3.90 11.99
C ALA A 64 -9.07 5.04 11.08
N MET A 65 -9.16 4.81 9.77
CA MET A 65 -9.65 5.79 8.82
C MET A 65 -11.16 5.92 8.91
N THR A 66 -11.64 7.08 9.39
CA THR A 66 -13.07 7.39 9.53
C THR A 66 -13.50 8.49 8.57
N PRO A 67 -14.79 8.68 8.29
CA PRO A 67 -15.27 9.81 7.50
C PRO A 67 -14.76 11.17 8.01
N GLU A 68 -14.64 11.33 9.32
CA GLU A 68 -14.15 12.56 9.98
C GLU A 68 -12.65 12.75 9.73
N SER A 69 -11.83 11.68 9.85
CA SER A 69 -10.40 11.73 9.59
C SER A 69 -10.12 12.02 8.11
N VAL A 70 -10.87 11.40 7.19
CA VAL A 70 -10.81 11.67 5.74
C VAL A 70 -11.17 13.13 5.45
N SER A 71 -12.29 13.63 6.00
CA SER A 71 -12.70 15.01 5.83
C SER A 71 -11.68 16.00 6.38
N SER A 72 -11.02 15.65 7.49
CA SER A 72 -9.96 16.47 8.08
C SER A 72 -8.69 16.47 7.23
N ALA A 73 -8.31 15.33 6.68
CA ALA A 73 -7.18 15.21 5.76
C ALA A 73 -7.40 16.05 4.48
N MET A 74 -8.60 15.99 3.90
CA MET A 74 -8.93 16.78 2.70
C MET A 74 -8.86 18.29 2.94
N LYS A 75 -9.11 18.77 4.16
CA LYS A 75 -8.98 20.20 4.52
C LYS A 75 -7.53 20.69 4.49
N ILE A 76 -6.54 19.81 4.48
CA ILE A 76 -5.11 20.17 4.36
C ILE A 76 -4.78 20.61 2.93
N ALA A 77 -5.49 20.10 1.95
CA ALA A 77 -5.29 20.37 0.52
C ALA A 77 -5.77 21.78 0.11
N THR A 78 -5.20 22.83 0.73
CA THR A 78 -5.66 24.22 0.58
C THR A 78 -5.03 24.96 -0.59
N ARG A 79 -3.86 24.53 -1.07
CA ARG A 79 -3.08 25.20 -2.12
C ARG A 79 -3.24 24.54 -3.49
N GLY A 80 -3.74 23.30 -3.55
CA GLY A 80 -3.92 22.56 -4.77
C GLY A 80 -2.62 22.04 -5.40
N ASN A 81 -1.49 22.12 -4.71
CA ASN A 81 -0.23 21.54 -5.17
C ASN A 81 -0.31 20.01 -5.02
N VAL A 82 -0.06 19.29 -6.11
CA VAL A 82 -0.04 17.82 -6.14
C VAL A 82 1.39 17.35 -6.29
N TYR A 83 1.83 16.47 -5.42
CA TYR A 83 3.12 15.82 -5.43
C TYR A 83 2.94 14.35 -5.78
N ASP A 84 3.67 13.88 -6.79
CA ASP A 84 3.72 12.47 -7.18
C ASP A 84 4.68 11.73 -6.25
N LEU A 85 4.18 10.78 -5.50
CA LEU A 85 5.00 9.98 -4.59
C LEU A 85 5.38 8.62 -5.18
N GLY A 86 4.98 8.36 -6.43
CA GLY A 86 5.32 7.14 -7.16
C GLY A 86 6.63 7.27 -7.93
N ILE A 87 7.34 6.17 -8.08
CA ILE A 87 8.54 6.07 -8.94
C ILE A 87 8.23 5.35 -10.23
N THR A 88 8.98 5.67 -11.30
CA THR A 88 8.87 4.97 -12.58
C THR A 88 9.52 3.58 -12.47
N TYR A 89 8.79 2.55 -12.88
CA TYR A 89 9.29 1.18 -12.95
C TYR A 89 9.50 0.75 -14.41
N SER A 90 10.60 0.08 -14.66
CA SER A 90 10.95 -0.50 -15.97
C SER A 90 11.52 -1.91 -15.80
N ARG A 91 11.73 -2.60 -16.92
CA ARG A 91 12.42 -3.91 -16.93
C ARG A 91 13.80 -3.88 -16.28
N ARG A 92 14.47 -2.73 -16.29
CA ARG A 92 15.82 -2.54 -15.76
C ARG A 92 15.83 -2.06 -14.31
N SER A 93 14.66 -1.69 -13.76
CA SER A 93 14.55 -1.18 -12.40
C SER A 93 15.05 -2.19 -11.38
N PHE A 94 15.60 -1.65 -10.30
CA PHE A 94 16.00 -2.45 -9.14
C PHE A 94 14.82 -3.29 -8.62
N LYS A 95 15.13 -4.49 -8.23
CA LYS A 95 14.27 -5.40 -7.47
C LYS A 95 15.15 -6.36 -6.66
N TRP A 96 14.69 -6.75 -5.51
CA TRP A 96 15.36 -7.80 -4.74
C TRP A 96 15.33 -9.14 -5.50
N PRO A 97 16.34 -10.02 -5.32
CA PRO A 97 16.36 -11.32 -6.01
C PRO A 97 15.09 -12.15 -5.79
N GLY A 98 14.52 -12.12 -4.58
CA GLY A 98 13.26 -12.79 -4.25
C GLY A 98 12.03 -12.16 -4.93
N HIS A 99 12.13 -10.92 -5.40
CA HIS A 99 11.05 -10.17 -6.06
C HIS A 99 11.16 -10.22 -7.59
N SER A 100 11.68 -11.31 -8.13
CA SER A 100 11.61 -11.62 -9.55
C SER A 100 10.31 -12.38 -9.85
N PRO A 101 9.76 -12.30 -11.07
CA PRO A 101 10.27 -11.64 -12.28
C PRO A 101 9.96 -10.14 -12.35
N GLY A 102 10.48 -9.49 -13.41
CA GLY A 102 10.22 -8.08 -13.69
C GLY A 102 10.22 -7.78 -15.17
N GLU A 103 9.32 -8.42 -15.94
CA GLU A 103 9.25 -8.32 -17.38
C GLU A 103 8.05 -7.50 -17.86
N ILE A 104 8.33 -6.56 -18.74
CA ILE A 104 7.34 -5.75 -19.45
C ILE A 104 7.54 -6.01 -20.93
N MET A 105 6.56 -6.60 -21.59
CA MET A 105 6.65 -7.01 -22.98
C MET A 105 5.52 -6.38 -23.79
N SER A 106 5.84 -5.86 -24.99
CA SER A 106 4.80 -5.52 -25.95
C SER A 106 4.18 -6.82 -26.48
N TYR A 107 2.97 -7.10 -26.07
CA TYR A 107 2.27 -8.32 -26.47
C TYR A 107 1.62 -8.17 -27.84
N ARG A 108 1.04 -7.01 -28.12
CA ARG A 108 0.43 -6.65 -29.41
C ARG A 108 0.97 -5.33 -29.93
N SER A 109 1.16 -5.25 -31.21
CA SER A 109 1.46 -4.02 -31.94
C SER A 109 0.65 -4.00 -33.24
N PRO A 110 0.42 -2.84 -33.86
CA PRO A 110 -0.34 -2.78 -35.13
C PRO A 110 0.16 -3.76 -36.22
N GLU A 111 1.47 -3.92 -36.32
CA GLU A 111 2.04 -4.92 -37.24
C GLU A 111 1.88 -6.37 -36.80
N GLY A 112 1.89 -6.58 -35.46
CA GLY A 112 1.64 -7.90 -34.88
C GLY A 112 0.20 -8.34 -35.10
N GLU A 113 -0.75 -7.45 -34.96
CA GLU A 113 -2.18 -7.68 -35.19
C GLU A 113 -2.47 -8.12 -36.60
N LYS A 114 -1.86 -7.46 -37.60
CA LYS A 114 -1.96 -7.86 -39.01
C LYS A 114 -1.42 -9.24 -39.27
N ARG A 115 -0.25 -9.58 -38.71
CA ARG A 115 0.39 -10.91 -38.92
C ARG A 115 -0.34 -12.03 -38.20
N GLN A 116 -0.98 -11.75 -37.07
CA GLN A 116 -1.71 -12.73 -36.25
C GLN A 116 -3.18 -12.82 -36.65
N LEU A 117 -3.64 -11.97 -37.60
CA LEU A 117 -5.03 -11.91 -38.04
C LEU A 117 -6.00 -11.62 -36.89
N ASP A 118 -5.56 -10.84 -35.90
CA ASP A 118 -6.34 -10.51 -34.70
C ASP A 118 -7.63 -9.71 -35.03
N HIS A 119 -7.69 -9.14 -36.26
CA HIS A 119 -8.84 -8.38 -36.76
C HIS A 119 -9.76 -9.13 -37.70
N ASP A 120 -9.56 -10.45 -37.93
CA ASP A 120 -10.36 -11.24 -38.85
C ASP A 120 -11.87 -11.23 -38.51
N PHE A 121 -12.21 -10.96 -37.27
CA PHE A 121 -13.62 -10.79 -36.85
C PHE A 121 -14.20 -9.43 -37.23
N ILE A 122 -13.40 -8.49 -37.72
CA ILE A 122 -13.84 -7.14 -38.11
C ILE A 122 -13.98 -7.13 -39.64
N ALA A 123 -15.18 -6.83 -40.15
CA ALA A 123 -15.39 -6.68 -41.59
C ALA A 123 -14.47 -5.59 -42.17
N PRO A 124 -13.82 -5.81 -43.32
CA PRO A 124 -12.80 -4.90 -43.89
C PRO A 124 -13.30 -3.47 -44.12
N ASP A 125 -14.59 -3.30 -44.37
CA ASP A 125 -15.22 -2.00 -44.60
C ASP A 125 -15.47 -1.19 -43.32
N VAL A 126 -15.38 -1.83 -42.15
CA VAL A 126 -15.53 -1.18 -40.83
C VAL A 126 -14.28 -0.44 -40.39
N ASN A 127 -13.10 -0.95 -40.72
CA ASN A 127 -11.81 -0.36 -40.34
C ASN A 127 -11.13 0.40 -41.51
N LYS A 128 -11.81 1.38 -42.07
CA LYS A 128 -11.32 2.14 -43.22
C LYS A 128 -10.08 2.99 -42.99
N ILE A 129 -9.80 3.33 -41.72
CA ILE A 129 -8.63 4.16 -41.36
C ILE A 129 -7.47 3.33 -40.76
N ALA A 130 -7.55 1.98 -40.87
CA ALA A 130 -6.55 1.04 -40.39
C ALA A 130 -6.19 1.27 -38.89
N THR A 131 -7.20 1.47 -38.06
CA THR A 131 -7.03 1.54 -36.60
C THR A 131 -6.40 0.25 -36.09
N GLY A 132 -5.37 0.37 -35.29
CA GLY A 132 -4.73 -0.71 -34.57
C GLY A 132 -4.41 -0.26 -33.15
N TRP A 133 -3.89 -1.13 -32.30
CA TRP A 133 -3.56 -0.81 -30.91
C TRP A 133 -2.21 -1.38 -30.46
N HIS A 134 -1.72 -0.87 -29.33
CA HIS A 134 -0.63 -1.46 -28.57
C HIS A 134 -1.16 -1.99 -27.25
N SER A 135 -0.70 -3.15 -26.82
CA SER A 135 -0.93 -3.68 -25.49
C SER A 135 0.31 -4.37 -24.96
N CYS A 136 0.51 -4.32 -23.64
CA CYS A 136 1.64 -4.95 -22.99
C CYS A 136 1.16 -6.05 -22.05
N ALA A 137 1.93 -7.12 -21.96
CA ALA A 137 1.84 -8.10 -20.91
C ALA A 137 2.85 -7.74 -19.82
N LEU A 138 2.41 -7.80 -18.57
CA LEU A 138 3.26 -7.61 -17.40
C LEU A 138 3.41 -8.96 -16.70
N PHE A 139 4.65 -9.36 -16.47
CA PHE A 139 4.99 -10.50 -15.64
C PHE A 139 5.98 -10.02 -14.60
N ILE A 140 5.45 -9.47 -13.52
CA ILE A 140 6.20 -8.78 -12.47
C ILE A 140 5.77 -9.29 -11.10
N ASN A 141 6.68 -9.22 -10.12
CA ASN A 141 6.37 -9.46 -8.72
C ASN A 141 5.55 -8.30 -8.15
N ASP A 142 4.74 -8.57 -7.14
CA ASP A 142 3.90 -7.57 -6.48
C ASP A 142 4.63 -6.72 -5.41
N ASN A 143 5.93 -6.97 -5.21
CA ASN A 143 6.79 -6.21 -4.29
C ASN A 143 7.88 -5.48 -5.08
N VAL A 144 7.48 -4.58 -5.97
CA VAL A 144 8.38 -3.78 -6.82
C VAL A 144 7.91 -2.35 -6.94
N ALA A 145 8.84 -1.43 -7.09
CA ALA A 145 8.61 0.01 -7.17
C ALA A 145 7.86 0.55 -5.93
N THR A 146 7.16 1.66 -6.06
CA THR A 146 6.34 2.19 -4.95
C THR A 146 5.21 1.21 -4.66
N GLN A 147 5.13 0.77 -3.42
CA GLN A 147 4.20 -0.26 -2.98
C GLN A 147 3.69 -0.03 -1.56
N ILE A 148 2.65 -0.77 -1.20
CA ILE A 148 2.18 -0.92 0.18
C ILE A 148 2.12 -2.42 0.46
N ASP A 149 2.90 -2.88 1.43
CA ASP A 149 2.88 -4.27 1.88
C ASP A 149 1.56 -4.58 2.58
N GLY A 150 0.93 -5.63 2.11
CA GLY A 150 -0.27 -6.18 2.73
C GLY A 150 0.05 -6.99 3.99
N LEU A 151 -0.94 -7.20 4.82
CA LEU A 151 -0.78 -7.89 6.11
C LEU A 151 -0.44 -9.38 5.98
N GLY A 152 -0.57 -9.96 4.79
CA GLY A 152 -0.15 -11.32 4.48
C GLY A 152 1.25 -11.42 3.84
N HIS A 153 1.98 -10.30 3.70
CA HIS A 153 3.29 -10.31 3.03
C HIS A 153 4.37 -11.04 3.84
N ILE A 154 4.39 -10.88 5.15
CA ILE A 154 5.38 -11.49 6.04
C ILE A 154 4.72 -12.52 6.94
N THR A 155 5.42 -13.62 7.18
CA THR A 155 4.97 -14.69 8.08
C THR A 155 5.95 -14.90 9.22
N ALA A 156 5.47 -15.44 10.33
CA ALA A 156 6.26 -15.78 11.50
C ALA A 156 5.88 -17.18 12.03
N GLY A 157 6.75 -17.76 12.87
CA GLY A 157 6.51 -19.04 13.51
C GLY A 157 6.65 -20.26 12.58
N ASP A 158 6.67 -21.46 13.15
CA ASP A 158 6.79 -22.73 12.42
C ASP A 158 5.51 -23.07 11.62
N ASP A 159 4.40 -22.41 11.95
CA ASP A 159 3.12 -22.52 11.27
C ASP A 159 2.91 -21.46 10.17
N HIS A 160 3.92 -20.62 9.93
CA HIS A 160 3.90 -19.58 8.93
C HIS A 160 2.66 -18.69 9.01
N HIS A 161 2.33 -18.23 10.23
CA HIS A 161 1.20 -17.32 10.43
C HIS A 161 1.55 -15.87 10.09
N TRP A 162 0.53 -15.10 9.71
CA TRP A 162 0.57 -13.65 9.55
C TRP A 162 -0.47 -12.96 10.45
N TYR A 163 -0.80 -11.73 10.16
CA TYR A 163 -1.74 -10.93 10.94
C TYR A 163 -3.00 -11.73 11.33
N ASN A 164 -3.48 -11.54 12.55
CA ASN A 164 -4.60 -12.28 13.15
C ASN A 164 -4.42 -13.78 13.31
N GLY A 165 -3.20 -14.30 13.13
CA GLY A 165 -2.92 -15.71 13.23
C GLY A 165 -3.44 -16.55 12.05
N PHE A 166 -3.78 -15.92 10.92
CA PHE A 166 -4.03 -16.66 9.69
C PHE A 166 -2.77 -17.39 9.27
N ARG A 167 -2.89 -18.64 8.83
CA ARG A 167 -1.75 -19.53 8.58
C ARG A 167 -1.68 -19.98 7.13
N GLU A 168 -0.45 -20.22 6.67
CA GLU A 168 -0.17 -20.70 5.32
C GLU A 168 -0.95 -21.96 4.96
N GLY A 169 -0.98 -22.95 5.86
CA GLY A 169 -1.69 -24.22 5.63
C GLY A 169 -3.20 -24.07 5.43
N ASP A 170 -3.81 -23.04 5.99
CA ASP A 170 -5.25 -22.81 5.93
C ASP A 170 -5.61 -21.81 4.80
N TRP A 171 -4.81 -20.78 4.59
CA TRP A 171 -5.19 -19.61 3.81
C TRP A 171 -4.19 -19.19 2.73
N GLY A 172 -3.01 -19.78 2.67
CA GLY A 172 -2.02 -19.55 1.63
C GLY A 172 -2.14 -20.52 0.46
N GLY A 173 -1.05 -20.68 -0.27
CA GLY A 173 -0.87 -21.64 -1.35
C GLY A 173 -0.39 -21.01 -2.64
N ASP A 174 -0.13 -21.87 -3.64
CA ASP A 174 0.51 -21.51 -4.91
C ASP A 174 -0.25 -20.48 -5.78
N PHE A 175 -1.53 -20.26 -5.46
CA PHE A 175 -2.39 -19.33 -6.20
C PHE A 175 -2.70 -18.05 -5.40
N GLY A 176 -1.86 -17.73 -4.41
CA GLY A 176 -1.94 -16.54 -3.61
C GLY A 176 -2.75 -16.67 -2.33
N LEU A 177 -2.83 -15.59 -1.59
CA LEU A 177 -3.48 -15.52 -0.29
C LEU A 177 -5.00 -15.47 -0.43
N ARG A 178 -5.70 -16.06 0.55
CA ARG A 178 -7.16 -16.01 0.68
C ARG A 178 -7.63 -15.24 1.91
N LYS A 179 -6.67 -14.73 2.71
CA LYS A 179 -6.85 -13.82 3.84
C LYS A 179 -5.75 -12.77 3.81
N CYS A 180 -6.11 -11.51 4.05
CA CYS A 180 -5.21 -10.37 4.04
C CYS A 180 -4.50 -10.15 2.68
N ASP A 181 -5.11 -10.54 1.56
CA ASP A 181 -4.57 -10.19 0.26
C ASP A 181 -4.72 -8.67 -0.01
N ALA A 182 -4.03 -8.14 -1.02
CA ALA A 182 -4.02 -6.71 -1.28
C ALA A 182 -5.42 -6.12 -1.61
N THR A 183 -6.43 -6.96 -1.93
CA THR A 183 -7.79 -6.49 -2.18
C THR A 183 -8.49 -6.02 -0.90
N THR A 184 -7.97 -6.39 0.26
CA THR A 184 -8.49 -5.96 1.57
C THR A 184 -8.03 -4.56 1.96
N ILE A 185 -6.99 -4.02 1.31
CA ILE A 185 -6.50 -2.66 1.55
C ILE A 185 -7.51 -1.67 0.96
N PRO A 186 -8.17 -0.83 1.78
CA PRO A 186 -9.13 0.15 1.31
C PRO A 186 -8.44 1.30 0.56
N PRO A 187 -9.16 2.09 -0.25
CA PRO A 187 -8.66 3.39 -0.69
C PRO A 187 -8.25 4.25 0.50
N ILE A 188 -7.01 4.73 0.50
CA ILE A 188 -6.44 5.48 1.62
C ILE A 188 -6.55 6.98 1.31
N VAL A 189 -7.21 7.72 2.20
CA VAL A 189 -7.26 9.18 2.22
C VAL A 189 -7.03 9.62 3.65
N ALA A 190 -5.85 10.14 3.95
CA ALA A 190 -5.45 10.41 5.32
C ALA A 190 -4.53 11.63 5.43
N ARG A 191 -4.33 12.11 6.64
CA ARG A 191 -3.25 13.05 6.91
C ARG A 191 -1.91 12.33 6.79
N GLY A 192 -1.05 12.82 5.88
CA GLY A 192 0.33 12.36 5.73
C GLY A 192 1.29 13.31 6.43
N VAL A 193 2.29 12.74 7.11
CA VAL A 193 3.40 13.49 7.72
C VAL A 193 4.71 12.92 7.21
N MET A 194 5.51 13.75 6.53
CA MET A 194 6.87 13.39 6.16
C MET A 194 7.85 13.77 7.26
N LEU A 195 8.63 12.82 7.72
CA LEU A 195 9.75 13.00 8.64
C LEU A 195 11.06 13.07 7.84
N ASP A 196 11.53 14.28 7.57
CA ASP A 196 12.74 14.54 6.77
C ASP A 196 14.00 14.38 7.64
N VAL A 197 14.41 13.13 7.87
CA VAL A 197 15.58 12.82 8.71
C VAL A 197 16.87 13.24 8.05
N ALA A 198 17.04 13.04 6.74
CA ALA A 198 18.21 13.53 6.01
C ALA A 198 18.36 15.04 6.15
N GLY A 199 17.25 15.78 5.99
CA GLY A 199 17.24 17.22 6.21
C GLY A 199 17.50 17.63 7.66
N LEU A 200 17.11 16.84 8.68
CA LEU A 200 17.50 17.08 10.08
C LEU A 200 19.00 17.01 10.25
N LYS A 201 19.64 16.02 9.62
CA LYS A 201 21.11 15.83 9.70
C LYS A 201 21.87 16.80 8.78
N GLY A 202 21.19 17.56 7.96
CA GLY A 202 21.81 18.51 7.01
C GLY A 202 22.54 17.85 5.85
N VAL A 203 22.09 16.64 5.48
CA VAL A 203 22.66 15.84 4.39
C VAL A 203 21.60 15.61 3.31
N ASP A 204 22.08 15.33 2.10
CA ASP A 204 21.16 14.96 1.01
C ASP A 204 20.62 13.53 1.17
N GLN A 205 21.43 12.65 1.74
CA GLN A 205 21.12 11.25 2.02
C GLN A 205 21.77 10.83 3.33
N LEU A 206 21.08 10.01 4.10
CA LEU A 206 21.63 9.38 5.29
C LEU A 206 22.72 8.36 4.93
N ASP A 207 23.71 8.20 5.82
CA ASP A 207 24.74 7.20 5.67
C ASP A 207 24.17 5.78 5.66
N ALA A 208 24.89 4.85 5.04
CA ALA A 208 24.58 3.43 5.08
C ALA A 208 24.43 2.96 6.54
N HIS A 209 23.46 2.08 6.78
CA HIS A 209 23.12 1.53 8.11
C HIS A 209 22.69 2.56 9.15
N TYR A 210 22.33 3.79 8.74
CA TYR A 210 21.86 4.78 9.69
C TYR A 210 20.56 4.31 10.36
N ALA A 211 20.61 4.06 11.65
CA ALA A 211 19.47 3.63 12.44
C ALA A 211 18.69 4.87 12.92
N ILE A 212 17.50 5.08 12.38
CA ILE A 212 16.59 6.16 12.78
C ILE A 212 15.93 5.79 14.11
N THR A 213 16.28 6.53 15.16
CA THR A 213 15.84 6.28 16.54
C THR A 213 14.61 7.10 16.94
N PRO A 214 13.96 6.77 18.08
CA PRO A 214 12.91 7.63 18.65
C PRO A 214 13.33 9.09 18.85
N GLU A 215 14.59 9.33 19.24
CA GLU A 215 15.14 10.67 19.43
C GLU A 215 15.24 11.44 18.12
N ASP A 216 15.55 10.77 17.02
CA ASP A 216 15.53 11.38 15.69
C ASP A 216 14.10 11.80 15.31
N VAL A 217 13.10 10.98 15.59
CA VAL A 217 11.68 11.31 15.34
C VAL A 217 11.29 12.59 16.10
N GLU A 218 11.58 12.65 17.39
CA GLU A 218 11.27 13.83 18.21
C GLU A 218 12.01 15.09 17.71
N ALA A 219 13.28 14.94 17.32
CA ALA A 219 14.07 16.03 16.79
C ALA A 219 13.54 16.55 15.44
N VAL A 220 13.11 15.64 14.53
CA VAL A 220 12.49 16.00 13.25
C VAL A 220 11.17 16.74 13.49
N LEU A 221 10.29 16.21 14.31
CA LEU A 221 9.01 16.82 14.64
C LEU A 221 9.19 18.23 15.19
N LYS A 222 10.15 18.42 16.10
CA LYS A 222 10.50 19.72 16.65
C LYS A 222 11.03 20.68 15.59
N ARG A 223 11.96 20.22 14.72
CA ARG A 223 12.53 21.02 13.62
C ARG A 223 11.45 21.46 12.64
N GLN A 224 10.57 20.54 12.26
CA GLN A 224 9.50 20.76 11.28
C GLN A 224 8.29 21.50 11.87
N LYS A 225 8.24 21.65 13.21
CA LYS A 225 7.10 22.20 13.96
C LYS A 225 5.79 21.46 13.64
N THR A 226 5.89 20.16 13.47
CA THR A 226 4.78 19.22 13.19
C THR A 226 4.52 18.36 14.42
N LYS A 227 3.34 17.73 14.45
CA LYS A 227 2.96 16.75 15.48
C LYS A 227 2.36 15.54 14.77
N LEU A 228 2.60 14.35 15.29
CA LEU A 228 1.89 13.14 14.88
C LEU A 228 0.57 13.03 15.66
N MET A 229 -0.42 12.48 14.98
CA MET A 229 -1.75 12.20 15.52
C MET A 229 -2.16 10.77 15.18
N PRO A 230 -3.02 10.13 15.99
CA PRO A 230 -3.56 8.82 15.65
C PRO A 230 -4.26 8.84 14.29
N GLY A 231 -3.96 7.83 13.47
CA GLY A 231 -4.47 7.72 12.10
C GLY A 231 -3.62 8.42 11.03
N ASP A 232 -2.44 8.93 11.38
CA ASP A 232 -1.52 9.48 10.39
C ASP A 232 -0.86 8.39 9.53
N VAL A 233 -0.58 8.75 8.28
CA VAL A 233 0.42 8.11 7.43
C VAL A 233 1.75 8.78 7.66
N VAL A 234 2.75 8.05 8.14
CA VAL A 234 4.07 8.58 8.49
C VAL A 234 5.11 8.10 7.48
N LEU A 235 5.75 9.04 6.78
CA LEU A 235 6.72 8.72 5.72
C LEU A 235 8.11 9.28 6.08
N PHE A 236 9.11 8.40 6.10
CA PHE A 236 10.50 8.76 6.40
C PHE A 236 11.27 9.07 5.13
N ARG A 237 11.90 10.24 5.07
CA ARG A 237 12.83 10.59 4.02
C ARG A 237 14.27 10.36 4.48
N THR A 238 14.94 9.41 3.83
CA THR A 238 16.36 9.11 4.00
C THR A 238 17.22 9.73 2.90
N GLY A 239 16.63 10.08 1.76
CA GLY A 239 17.30 10.55 0.55
C GLY A 239 17.74 9.44 -0.41
N THR A 240 17.40 8.18 -0.13
CA THR A 240 17.82 7.03 -0.95
C THR A 240 17.29 7.10 -2.38
N LEU A 241 16.04 7.54 -2.59
CA LEU A 241 15.43 7.57 -3.93
C LEU A 241 16.04 8.63 -4.88
N ARG A 242 16.87 9.54 -4.39
CA ARG A 242 17.65 10.39 -5.29
C ARG A 242 18.52 9.59 -6.28
N HIS A 243 18.85 8.34 -5.92
CA HIS A 243 19.61 7.42 -6.77
C HIS A 243 18.72 6.60 -7.72
N TRP A 244 17.41 6.72 -7.65
CA TRP A 244 16.53 5.97 -8.53
C TRP A 244 16.72 6.36 -9.99
N GLY A 245 16.91 7.65 -10.28
CA GLY A 245 16.96 8.18 -11.66
C GLY A 245 15.60 8.08 -12.35
N ASP A 246 15.61 8.03 -13.67
CA ASP A 246 14.37 8.04 -14.46
C ASP A 246 13.58 6.73 -14.36
N ASP A 247 14.26 5.60 -14.18
CA ASP A 247 13.63 4.27 -14.27
C ASP A 247 14.18 3.23 -13.27
N GLY A 248 14.90 3.66 -12.25
CA GLY A 248 15.47 2.76 -11.25
C GLY A 248 16.60 1.86 -11.72
N SER A 249 17.25 2.20 -12.84
CA SER A 249 18.32 1.40 -13.41
C SER A 249 19.68 1.58 -12.72
N ASN A 250 19.80 2.46 -11.72
CA ASN A 250 21.02 2.62 -10.92
C ASN A 250 21.13 1.51 -9.85
N VAL A 251 21.05 0.26 -10.31
CA VAL A 251 20.98 -0.92 -9.43
C VAL A 251 22.23 -1.14 -8.59
N ASP A 252 23.39 -0.65 -9.02
CA ASP A 252 24.65 -0.85 -8.29
C ASP A 252 24.67 -0.11 -6.94
N VAL A 253 23.94 0.98 -6.84
CA VAL A 253 23.76 1.72 -5.58
C VAL A 253 22.64 1.11 -4.74
N LEU A 254 21.52 0.76 -5.38
CA LEU A 254 20.30 0.34 -4.68
C LEU A 254 20.33 -1.11 -4.16
N LYS A 255 21.14 -1.99 -4.79
CA LYS A 255 21.21 -3.41 -4.44
C LYS A 255 21.98 -3.75 -3.16
N LYS A 256 22.66 -2.77 -2.56
CA LYS A 256 23.40 -2.98 -1.32
C LYS A 256 22.42 -3.16 -0.17
N TYR A 257 22.66 -4.18 0.64
CA TYR A 257 21.87 -4.43 1.85
C TYR A 257 22.43 -3.60 3.02
N ASP A 258 22.38 -2.29 2.89
CA ASP A 258 22.98 -1.31 3.78
C ASP A 258 22.06 -0.07 3.98
N THR A 259 20.75 -0.23 3.87
CA THR A 259 19.81 0.88 3.93
C THR A 259 19.76 1.54 5.31
N ALA A 260 19.70 2.88 5.30
CA ALA A 260 19.21 3.63 6.45
C ALA A 260 17.72 3.33 6.66
N GLY A 261 17.28 3.28 7.89
CA GLY A 261 15.87 3.01 8.18
C GLY A 261 15.58 3.05 9.68
N ILE A 262 14.30 2.86 10.02
CA ILE A 262 13.86 2.92 11.41
C ILE A 262 14.29 1.69 12.21
N THR A 263 14.46 1.89 13.52
CA THR A 263 14.65 0.78 14.46
C THR A 263 13.32 0.19 14.90
N LEU A 264 13.33 -0.98 15.53
CA LEU A 264 12.15 -1.59 16.13
C LEU A 264 11.53 -0.69 17.22
N GLU A 265 12.36 -0.01 18.02
CA GLU A 265 11.93 0.93 19.04
C GLU A 265 11.19 2.12 18.42
N THR A 266 11.66 2.59 17.27
CA THR A 266 10.99 3.66 16.52
C THR A 266 9.62 3.18 15.97
N ALA A 267 9.54 1.98 15.43
CA ALA A 267 8.28 1.42 15.00
C ALA A 267 7.28 1.31 16.17
N LYS A 268 7.74 0.85 17.34
CA LYS A 268 6.92 0.79 18.56
C LYS A 268 6.46 2.16 19.01
N LEU A 269 7.34 3.15 19.01
CA LEU A 269 6.97 4.53 19.32
C LEU A 269 5.82 5.02 18.44
N LEU A 270 5.93 4.82 17.11
CA LEU A 270 4.94 5.29 16.15
C LEU A 270 3.59 4.61 16.32
N VAL A 271 3.59 3.31 16.58
CA VAL A 271 2.34 2.54 16.77
C VAL A 271 1.76 2.79 18.17
N GLU A 272 2.57 2.58 19.21
CA GLU A 272 2.08 2.53 20.60
C GLU A 272 1.74 3.91 21.17
N GLN A 273 2.50 4.94 20.80
CA GLN A 273 2.30 6.28 21.35
C GLN A 273 1.56 7.21 20.38
N TYR A 274 1.88 7.13 19.09
CA TYR A 274 1.31 8.05 18.11
C TYR A 274 0.12 7.46 17.33
N GLY A 275 -0.05 6.12 17.32
CA GLY A 275 -1.17 5.47 16.61
C GLY A 275 -1.11 5.64 15.10
N ALA A 276 0.10 5.60 14.51
CA ALA A 276 0.27 5.64 13.07
C ALA A 276 -0.45 4.46 12.41
N MET A 277 -1.19 4.69 11.34
CA MET A 277 -1.94 3.63 10.68
C MET A 277 -1.23 3.06 9.44
N LEU A 278 -0.26 3.77 8.89
CA LEU A 278 0.65 3.32 7.84
C LEU A 278 2.00 4.00 8.07
N ILE A 279 3.07 3.23 7.96
CA ILE A 279 4.42 3.74 8.11
C ILE A 279 5.20 3.38 6.86
N GLY A 280 5.89 4.34 6.26
CA GLY A 280 6.63 4.11 5.03
C GLY A 280 7.90 4.93 4.93
N SER A 281 8.65 4.72 3.83
CA SER A 281 9.89 5.44 3.55
C SER A 281 10.17 5.53 2.05
N ASP A 282 11.26 6.22 1.73
CA ASP A 282 11.88 6.26 0.42
C ASP A 282 12.93 5.13 0.22
N THR A 283 12.86 4.07 1.04
CA THR A 283 13.74 2.90 0.93
C THR A 283 12.96 1.65 0.53
N SER A 284 13.68 0.57 0.28
CA SER A 284 13.15 -0.72 -0.16
C SER A 284 12.78 -1.65 1.00
N GLY A 285 12.64 -1.17 2.20
CA GLY A 285 12.40 -2.03 3.36
C GLY A 285 12.10 -1.28 4.65
N LEU A 286 11.92 0.05 4.60
CA LEU A 286 11.60 0.89 5.75
C LEU A 286 12.62 0.81 6.90
N GLU A 287 13.01 -0.39 7.33
CA GLU A 287 13.88 -0.61 8.47
C GLU A 287 15.38 -0.54 8.14
N VAL A 288 16.18 -0.28 9.14
CA VAL A 288 17.64 -0.30 9.00
C VAL A 288 18.13 -1.70 8.64
N ALA A 289 18.97 -1.80 7.62
CA ALA A 289 19.54 -3.06 7.18
C ALA A 289 21.07 -3.05 7.19
N PRO A 290 21.71 -4.17 7.57
CA PRO A 290 21.09 -5.35 8.19
C PRO A 290 20.48 -5.05 9.57
N ALA A 291 19.61 -5.93 10.04
CA ALA A 291 19.04 -5.81 11.37
C ALA A 291 20.14 -5.76 12.45
N PRO A 292 19.94 -4.98 13.53
CA PRO A 292 20.88 -4.91 14.63
C PRO A 292 21.21 -6.28 15.22
N GLU A 293 22.46 -6.46 15.70
CA GLU A 293 22.87 -7.70 16.35
C GLU A 293 21.96 -8.07 17.52
N GLY A 294 21.59 -9.34 17.63
CA GLY A 294 20.64 -9.82 18.64
C GLY A 294 19.18 -9.68 18.29
N SER A 295 18.84 -9.14 17.11
CA SER A 295 17.47 -9.12 16.62
C SER A 295 16.91 -10.54 16.44
N PRO A 296 15.64 -10.79 16.77
CA PRO A 296 15.04 -12.12 16.65
C PRO A 296 14.81 -12.57 15.20
N THR A 297 14.88 -11.66 14.25
CA THR A 297 14.71 -11.90 12.80
C THR A 297 15.55 -10.89 12.01
N PHE A 298 15.76 -11.16 10.73
CA PHE A 298 16.47 -10.24 9.83
C PHE A 298 15.65 -9.00 9.43
N ILE A 299 14.33 -9.02 9.70
CA ILE A 299 13.36 -7.92 9.42
C ILE A 299 12.43 -7.69 10.63
N PRO A 300 12.98 -7.24 11.79
CA PRO A 300 12.19 -7.12 13.02
C PRO A 300 11.07 -6.09 12.94
N VAL A 301 11.22 -5.02 12.15
CA VAL A 301 10.20 -3.99 11.97
C VAL A 301 9.03 -4.51 11.14
N HIS A 302 9.30 -5.21 10.03
CA HIS A 302 8.25 -5.87 9.23
C HIS A 302 7.45 -6.85 10.08
N ASN A 303 8.13 -7.71 10.82
CA ASN A 303 7.45 -8.67 11.69
C ASN A 303 6.54 -7.95 12.70
N TYR A 304 7.06 -6.94 13.37
CA TYR A 304 6.29 -6.17 14.36
C TYR A 304 5.09 -5.46 13.71
N LEU A 305 5.30 -4.74 12.61
CA LEU A 305 4.25 -3.95 11.98
C LEU A 305 3.19 -4.84 11.32
N LEU A 306 3.61 -5.72 10.42
CA LEU A 306 2.67 -6.50 9.60
C LEU A 306 2.04 -7.65 10.38
N VAL A 307 2.84 -8.46 11.08
CA VAL A 307 2.34 -9.69 11.73
C VAL A 307 1.71 -9.38 13.08
N GLU A 308 2.39 -8.59 13.93
CA GLU A 308 1.95 -8.39 15.32
C GLU A 308 0.92 -7.26 15.45
N GLN A 309 1.06 -6.16 14.70
CA GLN A 309 0.27 -4.96 14.90
C GLN A 309 -0.75 -4.68 13.80
N GLY A 310 -0.64 -5.34 12.64
CA GLY A 310 -1.54 -5.10 11.52
C GLY A 310 -1.38 -3.69 10.92
N VAL A 311 -0.16 -3.16 10.91
CA VAL A 311 0.18 -1.85 10.34
C VAL A 311 0.89 -2.05 9.01
N HIS A 312 0.31 -1.51 7.94
CA HIS A 312 0.87 -1.61 6.59
C HIS A 312 2.17 -0.81 6.44
N ILE A 313 3.07 -1.31 5.59
CA ILE A 313 4.34 -0.66 5.26
C ILE A 313 4.27 -0.05 3.86
N GLY A 314 4.71 1.20 3.73
CA GLY A 314 4.88 1.86 2.43
C GLY A 314 6.35 1.91 2.03
N GLU A 315 6.68 1.41 0.83
CA GLU A 315 8.04 1.40 0.33
C GLU A 315 8.23 2.26 -0.91
N PHE A 316 9.44 2.73 -1.13
CA PHE A 316 9.82 3.52 -2.30
C PHE A 316 8.89 4.71 -2.59
N HIS A 317 8.45 5.42 -1.55
CA HIS A 317 7.72 6.69 -1.73
C HIS A 317 8.71 7.80 -2.11
N TYR A 318 8.48 8.46 -3.25
CA TYR A 318 9.32 9.57 -3.70
C TYR A 318 9.02 10.84 -2.89
N LEU A 319 9.95 11.23 -2.03
CA LEU A 319 9.76 12.30 -1.05
C LEU A 319 10.61 13.55 -1.32
N GLU A 320 11.43 13.54 -2.38
CA GLU A 320 12.38 14.62 -2.66
C GLU A 320 11.70 15.97 -2.97
N ASP A 321 10.58 15.95 -3.69
CA ASP A 321 9.83 17.16 -4.02
C ASP A 321 9.17 17.77 -2.80
N LEU A 322 8.62 16.96 -1.92
CA LEU A 322 8.07 17.41 -0.63
C LEU A 322 9.15 18.05 0.25
N ALA A 323 10.33 17.44 0.29
CA ALA A 323 11.47 17.95 1.07
C ALA A 323 11.99 19.27 0.51
N ARG A 324 12.17 19.37 -0.82
CA ARG A 324 12.57 20.61 -1.51
C ARG A 324 11.63 21.76 -1.16
N ASP A 325 10.32 21.51 -1.19
CA ASP A 325 9.30 22.54 -0.97
C ASP A 325 8.92 22.69 0.50
N LYS A 326 9.58 21.93 1.40
CA LYS A 326 9.34 21.90 2.86
C LYS A 326 7.88 21.64 3.23
N VAL A 327 7.25 20.73 2.48
CA VAL A 327 5.89 20.28 2.75
C VAL A 327 5.96 19.02 3.60
N TYR A 328 5.79 19.20 4.89
CA TYR A 328 5.90 18.13 5.88
C TYR A 328 4.55 17.53 6.28
N GLU A 329 3.45 18.20 5.95
CA GLU A 329 2.08 17.79 6.24
C GLU A 329 1.21 17.99 5.01
N PHE A 330 0.45 16.97 4.63
CA PHE A 330 -0.33 16.94 3.39
C PHE A 330 -1.52 15.98 3.50
N CYS A 331 -2.45 16.06 2.56
CA CYS A 331 -3.44 15.02 2.33
C CYS A 331 -2.78 13.91 1.51
N TYR A 332 -2.59 12.74 2.11
CA TYR A 332 -2.09 11.54 1.45
C TYR A 332 -3.23 10.79 0.80
N MET A 333 -3.07 10.38 -0.46
CA MET A 333 -4.02 9.55 -1.18
C MET A 333 -3.31 8.39 -1.88
N ALA A 334 -3.81 7.18 -1.69
CA ALA A 334 -3.35 5.97 -2.38
C ALA A 334 -4.49 5.00 -2.64
N THR A 335 -4.45 4.35 -3.80
CA THR A 335 -5.38 3.27 -4.15
C THR A 335 -4.60 2.07 -4.63
N VAL A 336 -4.85 0.93 -4.04
CA VAL A 336 -4.20 -0.34 -4.39
C VAL A 336 -4.91 -0.99 -5.56
N ASN A 337 -4.17 -1.65 -6.44
CA ASN A 337 -4.73 -2.49 -7.49
C ASN A 337 -5.47 -3.68 -6.87
N LYS A 338 -6.73 -3.88 -7.26
CA LYS A 338 -7.54 -4.99 -6.75
C LYS A 338 -7.23 -6.30 -7.48
N ILE A 339 -6.06 -6.87 -7.20
CA ILE A 339 -5.65 -8.15 -7.75
C ILE A 339 -5.71 -9.18 -6.61
N ALA A 340 -6.67 -10.12 -6.69
CA ALA A 340 -6.85 -11.13 -5.66
C ALA A 340 -5.64 -12.06 -5.55
N GLY A 341 -5.28 -12.41 -4.32
CA GLY A 341 -4.18 -13.30 -4.01
C GLY A 341 -2.81 -12.64 -3.95
N THR A 342 -2.67 -11.34 -4.26
CA THR A 342 -1.40 -10.61 -4.14
C THR A 342 -1.11 -10.21 -2.70
N THR A 343 0.18 -10.07 -2.37
CA THR A 343 0.64 -9.77 -1.01
C THR A 343 0.92 -8.28 -0.78
N ALA A 344 0.99 -7.50 -1.86
CA ALA A 344 1.20 -6.06 -1.80
C ALA A 344 0.41 -5.32 -2.87
N GLY A 345 0.12 -4.05 -2.61
CA GLY A 345 -0.33 -3.10 -3.61
C GLY A 345 0.88 -2.49 -4.31
N PHE A 346 1.15 -2.88 -5.53
CA PHE A 346 2.39 -2.61 -6.24
C PHE A 346 2.23 -1.68 -7.43
N THR A 347 3.37 -1.11 -7.86
CA THR A 347 3.46 -0.04 -8.85
C THR A 347 2.41 1.04 -8.58
N LEU A 348 2.27 1.38 -7.30
CA LEU A 348 1.38 2.44 -6.88
C LEU A 348 1.87 3.80 -7.37
N ARG A 349 0.93 4.71 -7.46
CA ARG A 349 1.21 6.11 -7.66
C ARG A 349 0.49 6.93 -6.59
N PRO A 350 0.96 6.87 -5.33
CA PRO A 350 0.40 7.69 -4.27
C PRO A 350 0.62 9.16 -4.56
N ILE A 351 -0.25 10.01 -4.05
CA ILE A 351 -0.10 11.46 -4.18
C ILE A 351 -0.20 12.14 -2.83
N ALA A 352 0.51 13.25 -2.69
CA ALA A 352 0.34 14.19 -1.61
C ALA A 352 -0.25 15.49 -2.16
N ILE A 353 -1.26 16.03 -1.48
CA ILE A 353 -1.90 17.30 -1.88
C ILE A 353 -1.78 18.30 -0.73
N ARG A 354 -1.29 19.52 -1.08
CA ARG A 354 -1.13 20.62 -0.12
C ARG A 354 -1.88 21.87 -0.54
#